data_12b72e34df0bee06f84a396f1183f971
#
_entry.id   12b72e34df0bee06f84a396f1183f971
#
_cell.length_a   1.000
_cell.length_b   1.000
_cell.length_c   1.000
_cell.angle_alpha   90.00
_cell.angle_beta   90.00
_cell.angle_gamma   90.00
#
_symmetry.space_group_name_H-M   'P 1'
#
loop_
_entity.id
_entity.type
_entity.pdbx_description
1 polymer ?
#
loop_
_entity_poly.entity_id
_entity_poly.type
_entity_poly.pdbx_seq_one_letter_code
_entity_poly.pdbx_strand_id
1 'polypeptide(L)'
;MKVSEALAKRKSTRAFLNKTVDVEKIKRILNAAKQAPSGVNTQPWQVAVVMGEKKKLLEQRLENAYRSGIKGQMDYQYYPCEWHEPYKTRRKACGLQLYTALEINRDDKEKQIDQWVANYRAFDAPIMLLFFMDSDMATGSFLDYGMFLQSVMLAA
;
A
#
# COMPACT_ATOMS: atom_id res chain seq x y z
N MET A 1 16.81 11.80 12.61
CA MET A 1 15.95 10.88 13.40
C MET A 1 16.65 9.53 13.48
N LYS A 2 16.65 8.86 14.63
CA LYS A 2 17.21 7.50 14.77
C LYS A 2 16.26 6.47 14.13
N VAL A 3 16.80 5.36 13.67
CA VAL A 3 15.99 4.28 13.05
C VAL A 3 14.89 3.78 14.01
N SER A 4 15.21 3.60 15.28
CA SER A 4 14.24 3.20 16.31
C SER A 4 13.08 4.19 16.47
N GLU A 5 13.33 5.48 16.33
CA GLU A 5 12.32 6.53 16.36
C GLU A 5 11.43 6.50 15.12
N ALA A 6 12.02 6.25 13.93
CA ALA A 6 11.27 6.12 12.68
C ALA A 6 10.32 4.92 12.73
N LEU A 7 10.82 3.78 13.21
CA LEU A 7 10.02 2.58 13.42
C LEU A 7 8.84 2.82 14.38
N ALA A 8 9.09 3.48 15.51
CA ALA A 8 8.05 3.77 16.50
C ALA A 8 7.00 4.79 16.00
N LYS A 9 7.40 5.74 15.17
CA LYS A 9 6.52 6.79 14.64
C LYS A 9 5.75 6.37 13.38
N ARG A 10 6.21 5.34 12.67
CA ARG A 10 5.53 4.86 11.46
C ARG A 10 4.09 4.44 11.76
N LYS A 11 3.16 4.92 11.00
CA LYS A 11 1.73 4.56 11.07
C LYS A 11 1.15 4.39 9.66
N SER A 12 0.03 3.67 9.57
CA SER A 12 -0.73 3.57 8.32
C SER A 12 -1.61 4.81 8.14
N THR A 13 -1.11 5.80 7.40
CA THR A 13 -1.86 7.02 7.11
C THR A 13 -2.89 6.76 6.01
N ARG A 14 -4.13 7.19 6.21
CA ARG A 14 -5.25 7.02 5.27
C ARG A 14 -6.02 8.32 5.03
N ALA A 15 -5.40 9.44 5.30
CA ALA A 15 -5.87 10.79 4.92
C ALA A 15 -4.67 11.66 4.64
N PHE A 16 -4.67 12.33 3.50
CA PHE A 16 -3.56 13.14 3.03
C PHE A 16 -4.03 14.56 2.72
N LEU A 17 -3.12 15.51 2.86
CA LEU A 17 -3.36 16.88 2.45
C LEU A 17 -3.29 16.97 0.92
N ASN A 18 -4.16 17.80 0.33
CA ASN A 18 -4.06 18.16 -1.09
C ASN A 18 -2.91 19.17 -1.27
N LYS A 19 -1.68 18.67 -1.14
CA LYS A 19 -0.47 19.50 -1.25
C LYS A 19 0.49 18.82 -2.23
N THR A 20 0.99 19.59 -3.18
CA THR A 20 2.00 19.12 -4.12
C THR A 20 3.25 18.62 -3.39
N VAL A 21 3.80 17.54 -3.87
CA VAL A 21 5.07 16.98 -3.38
C VAL A 21 6.11 17.12 -4.47
N ASP A 22 7.26 17.65 -4.09
CA ASP A 22 8.40 17.80 -4.99
C ASP A 22 8.91 16.41 -5.45
N VAL A 23 9.10 16.26 -6.76
CA VAL A 23 9.62 15.03 -7.38
C VAL A 23 11.00 14.66 -6.83
N GLU A 24 11.84 15.65 -6.53
CA GLU A 24 13.15 15.41 -5.94
C GLU A 24 13.07 14.78 -4.54
N LYS A 25 12.00 15.06 -3.78
CA LYS A 25 11.74 14.36 -2.51
C LYS A 25 11.47 12.88 -2.75
N ILE A 26 10.66 12.53 -3.75
CA ILE A 26 10.37 11.15 -4.11
C ILE A 26 11.64 10.43 -4.59
N LYS A 27 12.46 11.06 -5.42
CA LYS A 27 13.75 10.52 -5.85
C LYS A 27 14.65 10.23 -4.66
N ARG A 28 14.75 11.14 -3.68
CA ARG A 28 15.55 10.92 -2.45
C ARG A 28 15.06 9.71 -1.66
N ILE A 29 13.72 9.58 -1.48
CA ILE A 29 13.13 8.44 -0.77
C ILE A 29 13.48 7.13 -1.49
N LEU A 30 13.24 7.04 -2.79
CA LEU A 30 13.51 5.83 -3.57
C LEU A 30 15.02 5.51 -3.63
N ASN A 31 15.89 6.51 -3.72
CA ASN A 31 17.32 6.32 -3.69
C ASN A 31 17.82 5.80 -2.33
N ALA A 32 17.23 6.25 -1.23
CA ALA A 32 17.53 5.70 0.09
C ALA A 32 17.01 4.25 0.20
N ALA A 33 15.81 3.98 -0.27
CA ALA A 33 15.21 2.65 -0.22
C ALA A 33 15.98 1.61 -1.05
N LYS A 34 16.61 2.00 -2.16
CA LYS A 34 17.47 1.11 -2.98
C LYS A 34 18.66 0.53 -2.23
N GLN A 35 18.99 1.02 -1.04
CA GLN A 35 20.01 0.43 -0.17
C GLN A 35 19.50 -0.80 0.59
N ALA A 36 18.24 -1.18 0.41
CA ALA A 36 17.72 -2.42 0.97
C ALA A 36 18.51 -3.62 0.43
N PRO A 37 18.85 -4.59 1.28
CA PRO A 37 19.56 -5.80 0.82
C PRO A 37 18.63 -6.69 -0.03
N SER A 38 19.23 -7.50 -0.91
CA SER A 38 18.52 -8.55 -1.65
C SER A 38 19.44 -9.74 -1.89
N GLY A 39 18.89 -10.94 -2.00
CA GLY A 39 19.63 -12.15 -2.30
C GLY A 39 20.48 -11.96 -3.55
N VAL A 40 21.79 -12.26 -3.47
CA VAL A 40 22.80 -12.05 -4.52
C VAL A 40 22.74 -10.66 -5.18
N ASN A 41 22.23 -9.68 -4.46
CA ASN A 41 22.01 -8.30 -4.93
C ASN A 41 21.11 -8.20 -6.17
N THR A 42 20.08 -9.01 -6.24
CA THR A 42 19.16 -9.11 -7.39
C THR A 42 18.32 -7.83 -7.59
N GLN A 43 17.98 -7.12 -6.50
CA GLN A 43 17.22 -5.86 -6.54
C GLN A 43 15.92 -5.98 -7.37
N PRO A 44 14.99 -6.87 -7.00
CA PRO A 44 13.88 -7.28 -7.86
C PRO A 44 12.74 -6.25 -7.99
N TRP A 45 12.92 -5.08 -7.40
CA TRP A 45 11.89 -4.04 -7.35
C TRP A 45 11.87 -3.14 -8.58
N GLN A 46 10.68 -2.94 -9.11
CA GLN A 46 10.37 -1.96 -10.13
C GLN A 46 9.30 -1.01 -9.57
N VAL A 47 9.47 0.29 -9.75
CA VAL A 47 8.56 1.29 -9.16
C VAL A 47 8.08 2.27 -10.22
N ALA A 48 6.77 2.36 -10.40
CA ALA A 48 6.16 3.43 -11.17
C ALA A 48 5.65 4.53 -10.24
N VAL A 49 6.06 5.77 -10.49
CA VAL A 49 5.59 6.96 -9.79
C VAL A 49 4.47 7.60 -10.59
N VAL A 50 3.26 7.64 -10.04
CA VAL A 50 2.08 8.17 -10.72
C VAL A 50 1.58 9.43 -9.99
N MET A 51 1.40 10.52 -10.73
CA MET A 51 1.01 11.82 -10.18
C MET A 51 0.22 12.65 -11.20
N GLY A 52 -0.38 13.75 -10.75
CA GLY A 52 -1.11 14.68 -11.61
C GLY A 52 -2.28 14.03 -12.35
N GLU A 53 -2.52 14.44 -13.59
CA GLU A 53 -3.65 13.95 -14.39
C GLU A 53 -3.59 12.42 -14.66
N LYS A 54 -2.38 11.86 -14.77
CA LYS A 54 -2.23 10.40 -14.94
C LYS A 54 -2.72 9.62 -13.72
N LYS A 55 -2.46 10.15 -12.52
CA LYS A 55 -2.97 9.56 -11.28
C LYS A 55 -4.50 9.64 -11.22
N LYS A 56 -5.08 10.79 -11.49
CA LYS A 56 -6.53 10.97 -11.51
C LYS A 56 -7.23 10.00 -12.47
N LEU A 57 -6.69 9.86 -13.68
CA LEU A 57 -7.22 8.93 -14.67
C LEU A 57 -7.14 7.48 -14.20
N LEU A 58 -6.02 7.10 -13.59
CA LEU A 58 -5.83 5.74 -13.05
C LEU A 58 -6.84 5.48 -11.93
N GLU A 59 -6.95 6.38 -10.97
CA GLU A 59 -7.90 6.28 -9.84
C GLU A 59 -9.33 6.12 -10.33
N GLN A 60 -9.76 6.94 -11.27
CA GLN A 60 -11.10 6.87 -11.85
C GLN A 60 -11.36 5.50 -12.51
N ARG A 61 -10.39 4.98 -13.25
CA ARG A 61 -10.51 3.67 -13.89
C ARG A 61 -10.60 2.54 -12.88
N LEU A 62 -9.76 2.56 -11.83
CA LEU A 62 -9.75 1.55 -10.79
C LEU A 62 -11.05 1.60 -9.95
N GLU A 63 -11.51 2.78 -9.57
CA GLU A 63 -12.76 2.96 -8.86
C GLU A 63 -13.94 2.47 -9.67
N ASN A 64 -14.05 2.85 -10.95
CA ASN A 64 -15.10 2.41 -11.85
C ASN A 64 -15.10 0.88 -12.00
N ALA A 65 -13.94 0.27 -12.18
CA ALA A 65 -13.80 -1.19 -12.26
C ALA A 65 -14.31 -1.87 -10.98
N TYR A 66 -13.91 -1.37 -9.81
CA TYR A 66 -14.38 -1.92 -8.53
C TYR A 66 -15.89 -1.77 -8.36
N ARG A 67 -16.45 -0.58 -8.60
CA ARG A 67 -17.90 -0.32 -8.47
C ARG A 67 -18.73 -1.10 -9.47
N SER A 68 -18.21 -1.40 -10.65
CA SER A 68 -18.84 -2.27 -11.66
C SER A 68 -18.75 -3.76 -11.34
N GLY A 69 -18.14 -4.14 -10.22
CA GLY A 69 -18.00 -5.54 -9.81
C GLY A 69 -16.96 -6.34 -10.61
N ILE A 70 -16.08 -5.66 -11.34
CA ILE A 70 -14.98 -6.33 -12.06
C ILE A 70 -14.03 -6.90 -10.99
N LYS A 71 -13.90 -8.22 -11.01
CA LYS A 71 -12.96 -8.92 -10.13
C LYS A 71 -11.59 -8.98 -10.80
N GLY A 72 -10.56 -8.47 -10.12
CA GLY A 72 -9.18 -8.68 -10.53
C GLY A 72 -8.74 -10.13 -10.28
N GLN A 73 -7.76 -10.56 -11.05
CA GLN A 73 -7.03 -11.80 -10.77
C GLN A 73 -5.81 -11.45 -9.89
N MET A 74 -5.60 -12.21 -8.83
CA MET A 74 -4.41 -12.03 -7.99
C MET A 74 -3.21 -12.72 -8.64
N ASP A 75 -2.08 -12.03 -8.70
CA ASP A 75 -0.83 -12.58 -9.21
C ASP A 75 -0.21 -13.58 -8.21
N TYR A 76 -0.52 -13.45 -6.91
CA TYR A 76 -0.07 -14.36 -5.85
C TYR A 76 -1.04 -14.39 -4.68
N GLN A 77 -0.96 -15.44 -3.88
CA GLN A 77 -1.78 -15.61 -2.67
C GLN A 77 -1.21 -14.76 -1.53
N TYR A 78 -1.84 -13.61 -1.24
CA TYR A 78 -1.39 -12.71 -0.17
C TYR A 78 -1.85 -13.16 1.22
N TYR A 79 -3.10 -13.62 1.35
CA TYR A 79 -3.66 -14.08 2.62
C TYR A 79 -3.79 -15.60 2.65
N PRO A 80 -3.71 -16.25 3.85
CA PRO A 80 -4.00 -17.66 3.96
C PRO A 80 -5.46 -17.93 3.56
N CYS A 81 -5.71 -19.13 2.99
CA CYS A 81 -7.07 -19.57 2.64
C CYS A 81 -7.96 -19.67 3.88
N GLU A 82 -7.39 -20.11 4.99
CA GLU A 82 -8.06 -20.21 6.28
C GLU A 82 -7.29 -19.46 7.36
N TRP A 83 -8.04 -18.77 8.23
CA TRP A 83 -7.47 -18.02 9.33
C TRP A 83 -7.61 -18.77 10.65
N HIS A 84 -6.48 -19.05 11.32
CA HIS A 84 -6.40 -19.67 12.63
C HIS A 84 -6.02 -18.64 13.71
N GLU A 85 -6.26 -18.99 14.98
CA GLU A 85 -5.82 -18.16 16.10
C GLU A 85 -4.27 -18.20 16.23
N PRO A 86 -3.67 -17.11 16.64
CA PRO A 86 -4.24 -15.81 17.07
C PRO A 86 -4.49 -14.80 15.92
N TYR A 87 -4.20 -15.17 14.69
CA TYR A 87 -4.26 -14.27 13.52
C TYR A 87 -5.69 -13.86 13.16
N LYS A 88 -6.63 -14.78 13.31
CA LYS A 88 -8.07 -14.53 13.09
C LYS A 88 -8.58 -13.40 14.01
N THR A 89 -8.27 -13.48 15.29
CA THR A 89 -8.65 -12.46 16.27
C THR A 89 -7.98 -11.12 15.99
N ARG A 90 -6.67 -11.10 15.66
CA ARG A 90 -5.95 -9.87 15.31
C ARG A 90 -6.53 -9.17 14.09
N ARG A 91 -6.84 -9.93 13.02
CA ARG A 91 -7.47 -9.41 11.81
C ARG A 91 -8.83 -8.78 12.11
N LYS A 92 -9.67 -9.48 12.89
CA LYS A 92 -11.00 -8.99 13.29
C LYS A 92 -10.90 -7.71 14.12
N ALA A 93 -9.99 -7.66 15.10
CA ALA A 93 -9.77 -6.49 15.94
C ALA A 93 -9.31 -5.28 15.12
N CYS A 94 -8.37 -5.47 14.19
CA CYS A 94 -7.89 -4.41 13.30
C CYS A 94 -9.03 -3.82 12.44
N GLY A 95 -9.87 -4.68 11.85
CA GLY A 95 -11.02 -4.21 11.06
C GLY A 95 -12.05 -3.46 11.91
N LEU A 96 -12.38 -3.99 13.09
CA LEU A 96 -13.29 -3.33 14.02
C LEU A 96 -12.78 -1.95 14.44
N GLN A 97 -11.51 -1.85 14.83
CA GLN A 97 -10.88 -0.58 15.19
C GLN A 97 -10.96 0.46 14.07
N LEU A 98 -10.69 0.06 12.83
CA LEU A 98 -10.78 0.94 11.67
C LEU A 98 -12.21 1.46 11.47
N TYR A 99 -13.20 0.56 11.40
CA TYR A 99 -14.59 0.95 11.17
C TYR A 99 -15.17 1.78 12.32
N THR A 100 -14.80 1.47 13.56
CA THR A 100 -15.17 2.29 14.73
C THR A 100 -14.60 3.70 14.63
N ALA A 101 -13.31 3.83 14.27
CA ALA A 101 -12.67 5.14 14.13
C ALA A 101 -13.24 5.99 12.98
N LEU A 102 -13.81 5.34 11.97
CA LEU A 102 -14.46 5.99 10.83
C LEU A 102 -15.97 6.19 11.01
N GLU A 103 -16.53 5.76 12.14
CA GLU A 103 -17.97 5.80 12.42
C GLU A 103 -18.81 5.10 11.34
N ILE A 104 -18.29 3.96 10.82
CA ILE A 104 -18.96 3.13 9.82
C ILE A 104 -19.60 1.94 10.51
N ASN A 105 -20.92 1.89 10.52
CA ASN A 105 -21.69 0.80 11.10
C ASN A 105 -21.79 -0.41 10.15
N ARG A 106 -22.24 -1.55 10.70
CA ARG A 106 -22.37 -2.80 9.94
C ARG A 106 -23.37 -2.71 8.78
N ASP A 107 -24.37 -1.85 8.91
CA ASP A 107 -25.43 -1.66 7.93
C ASP A 107 -25.12 -0.54 6.92
N ASP A 108 -24.08 0.26 7.15
CA ASP A 108 -23.63 1.35 6.27
C ASP A 108 -22.87 0.81 5.04
N LYS A 109 -23.56 0.04 4.18
CA LYS A 109 -22.93 -0.66 3.04
C LYS A 109 -22.23 0.29 2.08
N GLU A 110 -22.82 1.43 1.80
CA GLU A 110 -22.24 2.43 0.91
C GLU A 110 -20.94 3.01 1.48
N LYS A 111 -20.92 3.39 2.76
CA LYS A 111 -19.70 3.86 3.43
C LYS A 111 -18.60 2.78 3.47
N GLN A 112 -18.98 1.50 3.61
CA GLN A 112 -18.02 0.40 3.54
C GLN A 112 -17.41 0.28 2.15
N ILE A 113 -18.21 0.40 1.08
CA ILE A 113 -17.74 0.42 -0.30
C ILE A 113 -16.81 1.60 -0.52
N ASP A 114 -17.19 2.80 -0.09
CA ASP A 114 -16.36 4.01 -0.23
C ASP A 114 -15.02 3.89 0.49
N GLN A 115 -15.02 3.28 1.67
CA GLN A 115 -13.78 2.99 2.40
C GLN A 115 -12.88 2.00 1.64
N TRP A 116 -13.45 0.99 0.97
CA TRP A 116 -12.68 0.10 0.12
C TRP A 116 -12.15 0.80 -1.12
N VAL A 117 -12.98 1.61 -1.76
CA VAL A 117 -12.62 2.41 -2.94
C VAL A 117 -11.50 3.39 -2.65
N ALA A 118 -11.41 3.93 -1.43
CA ALA A 118 -10.32 4.82 -1.02
C ALA A 118 -8.92 4.19 -1.20
N ASN A 119 -8.80 2.85 -1.12
CA ASN A 119 -7.52 2.18 -1.42
C ASN A 119 -7.11 2.39 -2.90
N TYR A 120 -8.07 2.32 -3.83
CA TYR A 120 -7.82 2.50 -5.26
C TYR A 120 -7.49 3.95 -5.63
N ARG A 121 -7.88 4.91 -4.78
CA ARG A 121 -7.47 6.31 -4.87
C ARG A 121 -6.20 6.63 -4.09
N ALA A 122 -5.51 5.61 -3.54
CA ALA A 122 -4.39 5.80 -2.62
C ALA A 122 -4.73 6.78 -1.48
N PHE A 123 -5.98 6.74 -0.98
CA PHE A 123 -6.51 7.63 0.06
C PHE A 123 -6.35 9.12 -0.28
N ASP A 124 -6.48 9.46 -1.56
CA ASP A 124 -6.36 10.81 -2.13
C ASP A 124 -4.98 11.46 -1.93
N ALA A 125 -3.94 10.65 -1.68
CA ALA A 125 -2.57 11.12 -1.63
C ALA A 125 -2.15 11.77 -2.97
N PRO A 126 -1.33 12.84 -2.96
CA PRO A 126 -0.95 13.55 -4.20
C PRO A 126 -0.10 12.71 -5.15
N ILE A 127 0.55 11.67 -4.66
CA ILE A 127 1.40 10.76 -5.43
C ILE A 127 1.04 9.31 -5.06
N MET A 128 1.02 8.45 -6.07
CA MET A 128 0.86 7.00 -5.92
C MET A 128 2.14 6.31 -6.40
N LEU A 129 2.65 5.39 -5.62
CA LEU A 129 3.72 4.49 -6.01
C LEU A 129 3.12 3.11 -6.31
N LEU A 130 3.34 2.61 -7.51
CA LEU A 130 2.99 1.25 -7.89
C LEU A 130 4.26 0.41 -7.92
N PHE A 131 4.21 -0.73 -7.28
CA PHE A 131 5.35 -1.61 -7.07
C PHE A 131 5.15 -2.89 -7.88
N PHE A 132 6.14 -3.23 -8.71
CA PHE A 132 6.11 -4.39 -9.58
C PHE A 132 7.36 -5.25 -9.40
N MET A 133 7.24 -6.51 -9.72
CA MET A 133 8.32 -7.48 -9.74
C MET A 133 8.07 -8.43 -10.92
N ASP A 134 9.12 -8.96 -11.51
CA ASP A 134 8.98 -9.93 -12.60
C ASP A 134 8.27 -11.19 -12.09
N SER A 135 7.40 -11.76 -12.91
CA SER A 135 6.49 -12.86 -12.53
C SER A 135 7.21 -14.18 -12.26
N ASP A 136 8.43 -14.34 -12.73
CA ASP A 136 9.28 -15.51 -12.50
C ASP A 136 10.08 -15.46 -11.18
N MET A 137 9.99 -14.33 -10.45
CA MET A 137 10.60 -14.19 -9.13
C MET A 137 9.89 -15.06 -8.08
N ALA A 138 10.68 -15.74 -7.25
CA ALA A 138 10.20 -16.67 -6.25
C ALA A 138 10.10 -16.05 -4.84
N THR A 139 9.67 -16.87 -3.87
CA THR A 139 9.38 -16.47 -2.48
C THR A 139 10.48 -15.64 -1.82
N GLY A 140 11.76 -15.94 -2.07
CA GLY A 140 12.88 -15.16 -1.54
C GLY A 140 12.86 -13.70 -1.97
N SER A 141 12.50 -13.44 -3.22
CA SER A 141 12.39 -12.08 -3.76
C SER A 141 11.25 -11.27 -3.12
N PHE A 142 10.18 -11.93 -2.65
CA PHE A 142 9.13 -11.24 -1.88
C PHE A 142 9.63 -10.78 -0.51
N LEU A 143 10.54 -11.53 0.14
CA LEU A 143 11.20 -11.10 1.38
C LEU A 143 12.09 -9.88 1.13
N ASP A 144 12.90 -9.92 0.08
CA ASP A 144 13.74 -8.79 -0.35
C ASP A 144 12.89 -7.56 -0.65
N TYR A 145 11.80 -7.76 -1.36
CA TYR A 145 10.86 -6.69 -1.69
C TYR A 145 10.22 -6.08 -0.44
N GLY A 146 9.90 -6.90 0.56
CA GLY A 146 9.39 -6.43 1.85
C GLY A 146 10.38 -5.49 2.57
N MET A 147 11.68 -5.79 2.51
CA MET A 147 12.74 -4.93 3.05
C MET A 147 12.84 -3.60 2.30
N PHE A 148 12.72 -3.62 0.97
CA PHE A 148 12.65 -2.41 0.16
C PHE A 148 11.42 -1.56 0.51
N LEU A 149 10.22 -2.16 0.58
CA LEU A 149 8.99 -1.44 0.93
C LEU A 149 9.07 -0.82 2.32
N GLN A 150 9.62 -1.53 3.31
CA GLN A 150 9.84 -0.97 4.65
C GLN A 150 10.81 0.21 4.60
N SER A 151 11.86 0.12 3.79
CA SER A 151 12.82 1.21 3.60
C SER A 151 12.18 2.44 2.98
N VAL A 152 11.28 2.27 1.98
CA VAL A 152 10.47 3.37 1.42
C VAL A 152 9.62 4.03 2.50
N MET A 153 8.90 3.24 3.31
CA MET A 153 8.03 3.75 4.37
C MET A 153 8.78 4.50 5.47
N LEU A 154 10.02 4.09 5.78
CA LEU A 154 10.84 4.76 6.80
C LEU A 154 11.54 6.01 6.26
N ALA A 155 11.85 6.05 4.96
CA ALA A 155 12.48 7.20 4.31
C ALA A 155 11.47 8.33 4.03
N ALA A 156 10.18 8.03 3.89
CA ALA A 156 9.10 8.99 3.68
C ALA A 156 8.71 9.72 4.97
#